data_fe341a5a39063b418e7376db2cd709b8
#
_entry.id   fe341a5a39063b418e7376db2cd709b8
#
_cell.length_a   1.000
_cell.length_b   1.000
_cell.length_c   1.000
_cell.angle_alpha   90.00
_cell.angle_beta   90.00
_cell.angle_gamma   90.00
#
_symmetry.space_group_name_H-M   'P 1'
#
loop_
_entity.id
_entity.type
_entity.pdbx_description
1 polymer ?
#
loop_
_entity_poly.entity_id
_entity_poly.type
_entity_poly.pdbx_seq_one_letter_code
_entity_poly.pdbx_strand_id
1 'polypeptide(L)'
;IGVVGVFEADPDGEQRMRVLLPVLGEDPGAVWARLAMPHAGTEHGFVFRPETGDEVIVGFLDGDPRQAVILGALYSSANAPAGDYAEASEENNDKGIVTRSGAKIGFVDADRPVVFIETPAGNRLLLDDDQEQLALTDQHGNSLILNADGIAVTSAADLAIEASGEVRISGQSIDLS
;
A
#
# COMPACT_ATOMS: atom_id res chain seq x y z
N ILE A 1 5.41 -9.02 22.93
CA ILE A 1 5.16 -7.79 22.17
C ILE A 1 6.40 -6.91 22.31
N GLY A 2 6.86 -6.31 21.22
CA GLY A 2 7.89 -5.31 21.17
C GLY A 2 7.37 -4.01 20.56
N VAL A 3 8.15 -2.94 20.65
CA VAL A 3 7.90 -1.65 19.99
C VAL A 3 9.10 -1.31 19.12
N VAL A 4 8.85 -0.97 17.86
CA VAL A 4 9.93 -0.60 16.94
C VAL A 4 10.63 0.65 17.43
N GLY A 5 11.93 0.56 17.60
CA GLY A 5 12.80 1.68 18.00
C GLY A 5 13.12 2.62 16.84
N VAL A 6 13.93 3.63 17.13
CA VAL A 6 14.43 4.54 16.10
C VAL A 6 15.20 3.74 15.04
N PHE A 7 15.00 4.08 13.76
CA PHE A 7 15.77 3.48 12.67
C PHE A 7 17.23 3.91 12.76
N GLU A 8 18.08 2.94 12.91
CA GLU A 8 19.54 3.10 12.93
C GLU A 8 20.19 1.94 12.17
N ALA A 9 21.43 2.11 11.75
CA ALA A 9 22.15 1.06 11.05
C ALA A 9 22.39 -0.13 11.97
N ASP A 10 22.07 -1.34 11.49
CA ASP A 10 22.39 -2.58 12.17
C ASP A 10 23.93 -2.71 12.29
N PRO A 11 24.49 -2.82 13.50
CA PRO A 11 25.95 -2.87 13.70
C PRO A 11 26.62 -4.06 13.03
N ASP A 12 25.88 -5.15 12.78
CA ASP A 12 26.42 -6.35 12.13
C ASP A 12 26.08 -6.40 10.63
N GLY A 13 25.31 -5.42 10.10
CA GLY A 13 24.92 -5.36 8.70
C GLY A 13 23.90 -6.42 8.26
N GLU A 14 23.24 -7.09 9.20
CA GLU A 14 22.29 -8.20 8.95
C GLU A 14 20.86 -7.74 8.62
N GLN A 15 20.68 -6.45 8.31
CA GLN A 15 19.36 -5.86 7.97
C GLN A 15 18.30 -6.03 9.08
N ARG A 16 18.73 -6.08 10.34
CA ARG A 16 17.86 -6.17 11.52
C ARG A 16 17.31 -4.79 11.88
N MET A 17 16.20 -4.79 12.58
CA MET A 17 15.57 -3.62 13.16
C MET A 17 15.74 -3.64 14.68
N ARG A 18 15.91 -2.47 15.27
CA ARG A 18 15.96 -2.34 16.72
C ARG A 18 14.54 -2.38 17.29
N VAL A 19 14.30 -3.27 18.25
CA VAL A 19 12.99 -3.43 18.90
C VAL A 19 13.18 -3.33 20.40
N LEU A 20 12.38 -2.48 21.02
CA LEU A 20 12.29 -2.33 22.48
C LEU A 20 11.35 -3.41 23.02
N LEU A 21 11.69 -4.00 24.17
CA LEU A 21 10.89 -5.02 24.83
C LEU A 21 10.38 -4.50 26.18
N PRO A 22 9.20 -3.85 26.24
CA PRO A 22 8.66 -3.25 27.47
C PRO A 22 8.51 -4.24 28.64
N VAL A 23 8.36 -5.53 28.33
CA VAL A 23 8.28 -6.60 29.34
C VAL A 23 9.54 -6.69 30.22
N LEU A 24 10.66 -6.12 29.78
CA LEU A 24 11.93 -6.14 30.50
C LEU A 24 12.09 -4.99 31.53
N GLY A 25 11.10 -4.10 31.65
CA GLY A 25 11.08 -3.02 32.66
C GLY A 25 11.13 -1.61 32.07
N GLU A 26 11.32 -0.59 32.94
CA GLU A 26 11.29 0.84 32.59
C GLU A 26 12.45 1.31 31.69
N ASP A 27 13.58 0.60 31.72
CA ASP A 27 14.65 0.76 30.73
C ASP A 27 14.64 -0.49 29.82
N PRO A 28 13.74 -0.53 28.85
CA PRO A 28 13.53 -1.72 28.07
C PRO A 28 14.78 -2.06 27.28
N GLY A 29 15.30 -3.25 27.55
CA GLY A 29 16.34 -3.83 26.73
C GLY A 29 15.90 -3.79 25.25
N ALA A 30 16.82 -3.42 24.37
CA ALA A 30 16.59 -3.50 22.93
C ALA A 30 17.21 -4.76 22.37
N VAL A 31 16.52 -5.36 21.42
CA VAL A 31 17.06 -6.47 20.63
C VAL A 31 17.11 -6.06 19.16
N TRP A 32 18.09 -6.61 18.46
CA TRP A 32 18.15 -6.53 16.99
C TRP A 32 17.41 -7.71 16.39
N ALA A 33 16.32 -7.46 15.68
CA ALA A 33 15.43 -8.49 15.15
C ALA A 33 15.35 -8.44 13.65
N ARG A 34 15.43 -9.60 12.98
CA ARG A 34 15.14 -9.72 11.55
C ARG A 34 13.65 -9.58 11.32
N LEU A 35 13.25 -8.96 10.20
CA LEU A 35 11.86 -8.86 9.82
C LEU A 35 11.47 -10.05 8.94
N ALA A 36 10.51 -10.86 9.38
CA ALA A 36 9.91 -11.90 8.56
C ALA A 36 8.96 -11.25 7.53
N MET A 37 9.09 -11.64 6.28
CA MET A 37 8.25 -11.20 5.17
C MET A 37 7.70 -12.41 4.41
N PRO A 38 6.53 -12.30 3.74
CA PRO A 38 5.98 -13.39 2.94
C PRO A 38 6.94 -13.90 1.85
N HIS A 39 7.80 -13.02 1.34
CA HIS A 39 8.85 -13.34 0.39
C HIS A 39 10.02 -12.38 0.58
N ALA A 40 11.23 -12.92 0.72
CA ALA A 40 12.46 -12.15 0.85
C ALA A 40 13.60 -12.90 0.16
N GLY A 41 14.38 -12.22 -0.67
CA GLY A 41 15.54 -12.76 -1.37
C GLY A 41 16.48 -11.66 -1.81
N THR A 42 17.56 -12.02 -2.50
CA THR A 42 18.54 -11.06 -2.98
C THR A 42 17.92 -10.15 -4.03
N GLU A 43 17.84 -8.86 -3.73
CA GLU A 43 17.30 -7.80 -4.60
C GLU A 43 15.80 -7.95 -4.98
N HIS A 44 15.03 -8.82 -4.28
CA HIS A 44 13.59 -8.98 -4.52
C HIS A 44 12.83 -9.37 -3.24
N GLY A 45 11.52 -9.10 -3.22
CA GLY A 45 10.62 -9.48 -2.13
C GLY A 45 9.67 -8.36 -1.70
N PHE A 46 8.98 -8.60 -0.59
CA PHE A 46 8.15 -7.60 0.07
C PHE A 46 9.02 -6.73 0.99
N VAL A 47 8.91 -5.41 0.89
CA VAL A 47 9.67 -4.45 1.70
C VAL A 47 8.70 -3.50 2.40
N PHE A 48 8.09 -3.97 3.50
CA PHE A 48 7.19 -3.21 4.36
C PHE A 48 7.74 -3.26 5.79
N ARG A 49 8.61 -2.31 6.13
CA ARG A 49 9.13 -2.19 7.50
C ARG A 49 8.09 -1.49 8.36
N PRO A 50 7.79 -2.02 9.57
CA PRO A 50 7.02 -1.29 10.56
C PRO A 50 7.70 0.04 10.89
N GLU A 51 6.92 1.06 11.19
CA GLU A 51 7.45 2.38 11.53
C GLU A 51 7.92 2.44 13.00
N THR A 52 8.74 3.43 13.31
CA THR A 52 9.12 3.70 14.73
C THR A 52 7.87 3.93 15.58
N GLY A 53 7.75 3.20 16.67
CA GLY A 53 6.60 3.25 17.56
C GLY A 53 5.56 2.16 17.30
N ASP A 54 5.62 1.45 16.17
CA ASP A 54 4.69 0.36 15.88
C ASP A 54 4.88 -0.82 16.84
N GLU A 55 3.78 -1.42 17.24
CA GLU A 55 3.76 -2.64 18.05
C GLU A 55 3.99 -3.86 17.14
N VAL A 56 4.90 -4.74 17.57
CA VAL A 56 5.28 -5.93 16.82
C VAL A 56 5.30 -7.19 17.68
N ILE A 57 5.03 -8.34 17.06
CA ILE A 57 5.24 -9.64 17.67
C ILE A 57 6.70 -10.04 17.44
N VAL A 58 7.42 -10.31 18.51
CA VAL A 58 8.80 -10.79 18.46
C VAL A 58 8.86 -12.24 18.92
N GLY A 59 9.40 -13.10 18.05
CA GLY A 59 9.77 -14.47 18.39
C GLY A 59 11.28 -14.60 18.58
N PHE A 60 11.70 -15.64 19.26
CA PHE A 60 13.11 -15.98 19.49
C PHE A 60 13.35 -17.39 18.98
N LEU A 61 14.19 -17.54 17.95
CA LEU A 61 14.53 -18.85 17.39
C LEU A 61 15.29 -19.66 18.46
N ASP A 62 14.88 -20.89 18.66
CA ASP A 62 15.43 -21.78 19.70
C ASP A 62 15.43 -21.21 21.12
N GLY A 63 14.60 -20.19 21.38
CA GLY A 63 14.55 -19.47 22.65
C GLY A 63 15.75 -18.55 22.90
N ASP A 64 16.60 -18.29 21.93
CA ASP A 64 17.79 -17.44 22.03
C ASP A 64 17.42 -15.95 21.74
N PRO A 65 17.53 -15.04 22.74
CA PRO A 65 17.24 -13.61 22.53
C PRO A 65 18.11 -12.93 21.47
N ARG A 66 19.26 -13.50 21.14
CA ARG A 66 20.13 -13.00 20.06
C ARG A 66 19.61 -13.31 18.67
N GLN A 67 18.64 -14.21 18.57
CA GLN A 67 18.00 -14.63 17.31
C GLN A 67 16.55 -14.16 17.26
N ALA A 68 16.34 -12.88 17.52
CA ALA A 68 15.02 -12.27 17.51
C ALA A 68 14.51 -12.11 16.07
N VAL A 69 13.20 -12.35 15.88
CA VAL A 69 12.50 -12.20 14.59
C VAL A 69 11.19 -11.46 14.84
N ILE A 70 10.95 -10.38 14.08
CA ILE A 70 9.63 -9.73 13.99
C ILE A 70 8.76 -10.61 13.11
N LEU A 71 7.65 -11.12 13.64
CA LEU A 71 6.72 -12.00 12.94
C LEU A 71 5.57 -11.22 12.27
N GLY A 72 5.29 -10.00 12.71
CA GLY A 72 4.26 -9.12 12.19
C GLY A 72 4.06 -7.91 13.09
N ALA A 73 3.28 -6.94 12.61
CA ALA A 73 2.83 -5.78 13.37
C ALA A 73 1.42 -6.00 13.94
N LEU A 74 1.06 -5.25 14.98
CA LEU A 74 -0.23 -5.32 15.64
C LEU A 74 -0.95 -3.98 15.57
N TYR A 75 -2.24 -4.05 15.29
CA TYR A 75 -3.13 -2.92 15.55
C TYR A 75 -3.54 -2.89 17.02
N SER A 76 -3.74 -1.70 17.54
CA SER A 76 -4.21 -1.47 18.91
C SER A 76 -5.02 -0.18 18.97
N SER A 77 -5.52 0.17 20.15
CA SER A 77 -6.20 1.46 20.35
C SER A 77 -5.28 2.68 20.16
N ALA A 78 -3.96 2.49 20.29
CA ALA A 78 -2.95 3.50 20.03
C ALA A 78 -2.50 3.52 18.56
N ASN A 79 -2.52 2.36 17.90
CA ASN A 79 -2.11 2.13 16.53
C ASN A 79 -3.29 1.53 15.74
N ALA A 80 -4.36 2.31 15.52
CA ALA A 80 -5.53 1.87 14.78
C ALA A 80 -5.23 1.69 13.28
N PRO A 81 -5.95 0.80 12.57
CA PRO A 81 -5.91 0.76 11.11
C PRO A 81 -6.25 2.12 10.49
N ALA A 82 -5.88 2.34 9.24
CA ALA A 82 -6.30 3.51 8.48
C ALA A 82 -7.85 3.61 8.46
N GLY A 83 -8.39 4.85 8.48
CA GLY A 83 -9.81 5.12 8.73
C GLY A 83 -10.80 4.31 7.90
N ASP A 84 -10.49 4.06 6.62
CA ASP A 84 -11.32 3.24 5.73
C ASP A 84 -11.39 1.76 6.17
N TYR A 85 -10.45 1.30 7.01
CA TYR A 85 -10.31 -0.09 7.49
C TYR A 85 -10.42 -0.19 9.02
N ALA A 86 -10.81 0.91 9.70
CA ALA A 86 -10.79 0.96 11.17
C ALA A 86 -11.94 0.20 11.81
N GLU A 87 -13.09 0.12 11.15
CA GLU A 87 -14.27 -0.55 11.65
C GLU A 87 -14.42 -1.93 11.00
N ALA A 88 -14.46 -2.96 11.82
CA ALA A 88 -14.78 -4.30 11.33
C ALA A 88 -16.29 -4.40 11.09
N SER A 89 -16.68 -4.78 9.88
CA SER A 89 -18.06 -5.16 9.55
C SER A 89 -18.17 -6.68 9.41
N GLU A 90 -19.41 -7.21 9.51
CA GLU A 90 -19.66 -8.63 9.30
C GLU A 90 -19.32 -9.06 7.87
N GLU A 91 -19.57 -8.18 6.89
CA GLU A 91 -19.28 -8.40 5.48
C GLU A 91 -17.77 -8.43 5.20
N ASN A 92 -16.96 -7.68 5.96
CA ASN A 92 -15.51 -7.60 5.81
C ASN A 92 -15.07 -7.35 4.35
N ASN A 93 -15.73 -6.42 3.67
CA ASN A 93 -15.49 -6.17 2.25
C ASN A 93 -14.23 -5.34 1.98
N ASP A 94 -13.87 -4.44 2.90
CA ASP A 94 -12.77 -3.51 2.71
C ASP A 94 -11.43 -4.14 3.06
N LYS A 95 -10.55 -4.23 2.06
CA LYS A 95 -9.20 -4.77 2.19
C LYS A 95 -8.21 -3.87 1.50
N GLY A 96 -6.99 -3.78 2.02
CA GLY A 96 -6.00 -2.92 1.35
C GLY A 96 -4.63 -2.87 1.98
N ILE A 97 -3.75 -2.17 1.28
CA ILE A 97 -2.44 -1.75 1.73
C ILE A 97 -2.45 -0.23 1.77
N VAL A 98 -2.12 0.33 2.92
CA VAL A 98 -2.02 1.79 3.10
C VAL A 98 -0.63 2.13 3.60
N THR A 99 0.04 3.04 2.90
CA THR A 99 1.35 3.55 3.34
C THR A 99 1.18 4.67 4.36
N ARG A 100 2.22 4.99 5.11
CA ARG A 100 2.22 6.09 6.07
C ARG A 100 1.80 7.45 5.45
N SER A 101 2.12 7.67 4.19
CA SER A 101 1.71 8.89 3.48
C SER A 101 0.27 8.87 2.98
N GLY A 102 -0.47 7.75 3.15
CA GLY A 102 -1.84 7.60 2.69
C GLY A 102 -1.99 7.10 1.25
N ALA A 103 -0.92 6.70 0.57
CA ALA A 103 -1.06 6.01 -0.72
C ALA A 103 -1.65 4.62 -0.48
N LYS A 104 -2.61 4.22 -1.34
CA LYS A 104 -3.43 3.01 -1.12
C LYS A 104 -3.41 2.09 -2.34
N ILE A 105 -3.45 0.79 -2.06
CA ILE A 105 -3.97 -0.24 -2.97
C ILE A 105 -5.13 -0.86 -2.23
N GLY A 106 -6.34 -0.73 -2.76
CA GLY A 106 -7.56 -1.16 -2.07
C GLY A 106 -8.42 -2.10 -2.89
N PHE A 107 -9.22 -2.87 -2.16
CA PHE A 107 -10.20 -3.80 -2.70
C PHE A 107 -11.50 -3.61 -1.92
N VAL A 108 -12.61 -3.52 -2.64
CA VAL A 108 -13.95 -3.73 -2.08
C VAL A 108 -14.41 -5.10 -2.56
N ASP A 109 -14.43 -6.08 -1.67
CA ASP A 109 -14.69 -7.50 -1.94
C ASP A 109 -16.19 -7.80 -1.74
N ALA A 110 -17.03 -7.14 -2.56
CA ALA A 110 -18.48 -7.28 -2.61
C ALA A 110 -18.90 -8.14 -3.81
N ASP A 111 -20.22 -8.34 -4.00
CA ASP A 111 -20.77 -9.07 -5.16
C ASP A 111 -20.28 -8.50 -6.50
N ARG A 112 -20.06 -7.19 -6.55
CA ARG A 112 -19.42 -6.48 -7.66
C ARG A 112 -18.14 -5.84 -7.13
N PRO A 113 -16.99 -6.48 -7.30
CA PRO A 113 -15.75 -6.04 -6.70
C PRO A 113 -15.20 -4.76 -7.32
N VAL A 114 -14.49 -4.01 -6.49
CA VAL A 114 -13.74 -2.82 -6.92
C VAL A 114 -12.28 -2.98 -6.52
N VAL A 115 -11.37 -2.63 -7.43
CA VAL A 115 -9.93 -2.58 -7.17
C VAL A 115 -9.42 -1.19 -7.51
N PHE A 116 -8.62 -0.60 -6.65
CA PHE A 116 -8.07 0.73 -6.91
C PHE A 116 -6.64 0.90 -6.40
N ILE A 117 -5.92 1.82 -7.06
CA ILE A 117 -4.66 2.40 -6.59
C ILE A 117 -4.88 3.90 -6.52
N GLU A 118 -4.57 4.50 -5.36
CA GLU A 118 -4.85 5.92 -5.13
C GLU A 118 -3.72 6.60 -4.37
N THR A 119 -3.44 7.85 -4.72
CA THR A 119 -2.55 8.72 -3.96
C THR A 119 -3.34 9.73 -3.16
N PRO A 120 -2.81 10.28 -2.05
CA PRO A 120 -3.50 11.30 -1.25
C PRO A 120 -3.91 12.56 -2.02
N ALA A 121 -3.25 12.83 -3.15
CA ALA A 121 -3.58 13.95 -4.01
C ALA A 121 -4.76 13.69 -4.97
N GLY A 122 -5.32 12.45 -4.97
CA GLY A 122 -6.46 12.09 -5.80
C GLY A 122 -6.12 11.55 -7.19
N ASN A 123 -4.85 11.19 -7.46
CA ASN A 123 -4.53 10.41 -8.66
C ASN A 123 -4.98 8.97 -8.44
N ARG A 124 -5.77 8.41 -9.35
CA ARG A 124 -6.44 7.12 -9.14
C ARG A 124 -6.48 6.25 -10.40
N LEU A 125 -6.17 4.97 -10.24
CA LEU A 125 -6.51 3.90 -11.15
C LEU A 125 -7.65 3.09 -10.51
N LEU A 126 -8.72 2.85 -11.24
CA LEU A 126 -9.93 2.19 -10.75
C LEU A 126 -10.37 1.10 -11.73
N LEU A 127 -10.63 -0.10 -11.21
CA LEU A 127 -11.38 -1.17 -11.87
C LEU A 127 -12.64 -1.37 -11.04
N ASP A 128 -13.79 -1.16 -11.63
CA ASP A 128 -15.07 -1.09 -10.92
C ASP A 128 -16.12 -1.93 -11.66
N ASP A 129 -16.40 -3.12 -11.11
CA ASP A 129 -17.41 -4.00 -11.69
C ASP A 129 -18.84 -3.53 -11.37
N ASP A 130 -19.01 -2.69 -10.35
CA ASP A 130 -20.34 -2.14 -10.03
C ASP A 130 -20.75 -1.05 -11.03
N GLN A 131 -19.82 -0.18 -11.40
CA GLN A 131 -20.02 0.84 -12.45
C GLN A 131 -19.70 0.32 -13.85
N GLU A 132 -19.26 -0.94 -13.99
CA GLU A 132 -18.83 -1.57 -15.24
C GLU A 132 -17.79 -0.72 -15.97
N GLN A 133 -16.78 -0.20 -15.24
CA GLN A 133 -15.79 0.72 -15.80
C GLN A 133 -14.35 0.44 -15.34
N LEU A 134 -13.42 0.86 -16.20
CA LEU A 134 -12.03 1.08 -15.88
C LEU A 134 -11.73 2.57 -16.03
N ALA A 135 -11.14 3.20 -15.02
CA ALA A 135 -10.85 4.62 -15.04
C ALA A 135 -9.42 4.93 -14.55
N LEU A 136 -8.79 5.87 -15.23
CA LEU A 136 -7.57 6.55 -14.79
C LEU A 136 -7.90 8.04 -14.66
N THR A 137 -7.74 8.59 -13.47
CA THR A 137 -8.05 9.99 -13.19
C THR A 137 -6.91 10.65 -12.43
N ASP A 138 -6.75 11.95 -12.60
CA ASP A 138 -5.80 12.73 -11.86
C ASP A 138 -6.46 13.83 -11.02
N GLN A 139 -5.68 14.45 -10.15
CA GLN A 139 -6.12 15.55 -9.28
C GLN A 139 -6.50 16.85 -10.04
N HIS A 140 -6.23 16.93 -11.33
CA HIS A 140 -6.46 18.13 -12.15
C HIS A 140 -7.71 18.03 -13.03
N GLY A 141 -8.40 16.88 -13.00
CA GLY A 141 -9.61 16.62 -13.80
C GLY A 141 -9.33 15.98 -15.17
N ASN A 142 -8.11 15.51 -15.42
CA ASN A 142 -7.84 14.69 -16.59
C ASN A 142 -8.32 13.25 -16.36
N SER A 143 -8.84 12.60 -17.40
CA SER A 143 -9.31 11.22 -17.28
C SER A 143 -9.18 10.40 -18.56
N LEU A 144 -9.05 9.09 -18.38
CA LEU A 144 -9.27 8.04 -19.36
C LEU A 144 -10.28 7.06 -18.77
N ILE A 145 -11.44 6.94 -19.39
CA ILE A 145 -12.54 6.08 -18.92
C ILE A 145 -12.91 5.11 -20.04
N LEU A 146 -13.01 3.83 -19.68
CA LEU A 146 -13.49 2.75 -20.55
C LEU A 146 -14.75 2.16 -19.89
N ASN A 147 -15.87 2.13 -20.61
CA ASN A 147 -17.13 1.56 -20.13
C ASN A 147 -17.98 1.06 -21.31
N ALA A 148 -19.25 0.74 -21.08
CA ALA A 148 -20.15 0.24 -22.12
C ALA A 148 -20.39 1.26 -23.28
N ASP A 149 -20.24 2.56 -23.02
CA ASP A 149 -20.39 3.60 -24.02
C ASP A 149 -19.13 3.78 -24.89
N GLY A 150 -18.01 3.18 -24.48
CA GLY A 150 -16.74 3.22 -25.20
C GLY A 150 -15.57 3.78 -24.39
N ILE A 151 -14.69 4.52 -25.05
CA ILE A 151 -13.47 5.11 -24.46
C ILE A 151 -13.56 6.63 -24.54
N ALA A 152 -13.47 7.28 -23.40
CA ALA A 152 -13.40 8.73 -23.28
C ALA A 152 -12.03 9.15 -22.74
N VAL A 153 -11.40 10.12 -23.44
CA VAL A 153 -10.19 10.82 -22.97
C VAL A 153 -10.58 12.27 -22.75
N THR A 154 -10.41 12.75 -21.52
CA THR A 154 -10.70 14.14 -21.14
C THR A 154 -9.44 14.81 -20.63
N SER A 155 -9.13 15.99 -21.14
CA SER A 155 -8.09 16.85 -20.60
C SER A 155 -8.70 18.15 -20.10
N ALA A 156 -8.31 18.55 -18.90
CA ALA A 156 -8.71 19.85 -18.32
C ALA A 156 -7.92 21.03 -18.93
N ALA A 157 -6.90 20.75 -19.74
CA ALA A 157 -6.06 21.72 -20.43
C ALA A 157 -5.78 21.23 -21.86
N ASP A 158 -4.54 21.33 -22.32
CA ASP A 158 -4.14 20.86 -23.65
C ASP A 158 -4.01 19.34 -23.70
N LEU A 159 -4.35 18.74 -24.84
CA LEU A 159 -4.08 17.35 -25.16
C LEU A 159 -3.12 17.26 -26.34
N ALA A 160 -1.93 16.69 -26.15
CA ALA A 160 -0.97 16.44 -27.21
C ALA A 160 -0.90 14.92 -27.50
N ILE A 161 -0.99 14.57 -28.80
CA ILE A 161 -0.82 13.19 -29.28
C ILE A 161 0.33 13.19 -30.28
N GLU A 162 1.47 12.62 -29.89
CA GLU A 162 2.69 12.59 -30.69
C GLU A 162 3.18 11.15 -30.86
N ALA A 163 3.68 10.82 -32.05
CA ALA A 163 4.31 9.54 -32.31
C ALA A 163 5.55 9.73 -33.19
N SER A 164 6.58 8.93 -32.96
CA SER A 164 7.75 8.88 -33.87
C SER A 164 7.46 8.16 -35.19
N GLY A 165 6.35 7.45 -35.27
CA GLY A 165 5.81 6.77 -36.45
C GLY A 165 4.49 7.37 -36.89
N GLU A 166 3.61 6.56 -37.47
CA GLU A 166 2.30 6.98 -37.96
C GLU A 166 1.29 7.10 -36.80
N VAL A 167 0.46 8.16 -36.80
CA VAL A 167 -0.79 8.25 -36.03
C VAL A 167 -1.94 8.00 -37.01
N ARG A 168 -2.75 6.98 -36.77
CA ARG A 168 -3.91 6.65 -37.59
C ARG A 168 -5.19 6.79 -36.78
N ILE A 169 -6.09 7.64 -37.22
CA ILE A 169 -7.42 7.85 -36.66
C ILE A 169 -8.44 7.54 -37.75
N SER A 170 -9.38 6.62 -37.47
CA SER A 170 -10.45 6.25 -38.41
C SER A 170 -11.75 6.02 -37.66
N GLY A 171 -12.87 6.40 -38.27
CA GLY A 171 -14.22 6.23 -37.73
C GLY A 171 -15.26 6.49 -38.83
N GLN A 172 -16.54 6.27 -38.55
CA GLN A 172 -17.63 6.65 -39.46
C GLN A 172 -17.70 8.16 -39.64
N SER A 173 -17.39 8.91 -38.62
CA SER A 173 -17.19 10.37 -38.66
C SER A 173 -16.06 10.77 -37.71
N ILE A 174 -15.37 11.84 -38.06
CA ILE A 174 -14.36 12.51 -37.21
C ILE A 174 -14.79 13.97 -37.15
N ASP A 175 -15.04 14.46 -35.95
CA ASP A 175 -15.36 15.86 -35.68
C ASP A 175 -14.14 16.53 -35.01
N LEU A 176 -13.71 17.64 -35.62
CA LEU A 176 -12.60 18.46 -35.14
C LEU A 176 -13.13 19.89 -35.03
N SER A 177 -13.74 20.21 -33.89
CA SER A 177 -14.36 21.52 -33.59
C SER A 177 -13.45 22.41 -32.75
#